data_61e1dbcb2e6bfcaae823a43a45d247a7
#
_entry.id   61e1dbcb2e6bfcaae823a43a45d247a7
#
_cell.length_a   1.000
_cell.length_b   1.000
_cell.length_c   1.000
_cell.angle_alpha   90.00
_cell.angle_beta   90.00
_cell.angle_gamma   90.00
#
_symmetry.space_group_name_H-M   'P 1'
#
loop_
_entity.id
_entity.type
_entity.pdbx_description
1 polymer ?
#
loop_
_entity_poly.entity_id
_entity_poly.type
_entity_poly.pdbx_seq_one_letter_code
_entity_poly.pdbx_strand_id
1 'polypeptide(L)'
;PTILPTQIPAPIAASLRQLGAVINPPATAQLYAPLQAREPYATAVTRNQAFGGHPLQCLDVFAPSQPPSNTPRPILLFVHGGGFIRGDKRSTDSPFYDNIMLWAAGSGLLGININYRLAPEYPWPAAQQDIAAALLWIQSHAAAHGGDPQRIILCGHSAGAAHIAQYLAHPTLRLGNDGVRGAILVSGIYDTVTFGDNPARRAYFGSDPAQIAARSAQSGLMQCGVPLLTACAELDPPEFRQQAALLGAPYYLLAGHSHMSEIFAVNTGDTALSDLMQAFVAEHV
;
A
#
# COMPACT_ATOMS: atom_id res chain seq x y z
N PRO A 1 18.85 -8.94 -0.94
CA PRO A 1 17.68 -8.82 -1.79
C PRO A 1 17.74 -9.72 -3.02
N THR A 2 16.58 -10.02 -3.58
CA THR A 2 16.46 -10.60 -4.92
C THR A 2 16.19 -9.46 -5.90
N ILE A 3 17.08 -9.26 -6.86
CA ILE A 3 16.90 -8.21 -7.88
C ILE A 3 15.93 -8.72 -8.94
N LEU A 4 14.84 -7.99 -9.16
CA LEU A 4 13.87 -8.28 -10.21
C LEU A 4 14.13 -7.40 -11.43
N PRO A 5 14.30 -8.01 -12.61
CA PRO A 5 14.30 -7.27 -13.86
C PRO A 5 12.90 -6.67 -14.10
N THR A 6 12.87 -5.47 -14.67
CA THR A 6 11.65 -4.74 -14.94
C THR A 6 11.48 -4.47 -16.43
N GLN A 7 10.27 -4.11 -16.86
CA GLN A 7 9.95 -3.78 -18.24
C GLN A 7 9.64 -2.27 -18.38
N ILE A 8 10.41 -1.43 -17.71
CA ILE A 8 10.26 0.02 -17.80
C ILE A 8 10.55 0.47 -19.25
N PRO A 9 9.64 1.19 -19.91
CA PRO A 9 9.92 1.75 -21.23
C PRO A 9 11.21 2.60 -21.22
N ALA A 10 12.06 2.42 -22.23
CA ALA A 10 13.40 3.03 -22.28
C ALA A 10 13.42 4.56 -22.05
N PRO A 11 12.48 5.36 -22.63
CA PRO A 11 12.43 6.80 -22.35
C PRO A 11 12.12 7.11 -20.87
N ILE A 12 11.22 6.33 -20.26
CA ILE A 12 10.87 6.49 -18.85
C ILE A 12 12.05 6.10 -17.97
N ALA A 13 12.72 4.98 -18.27
CA ALA A 13 13.91 4.55 -17.54
C ALA A 13 15.02 5.61 -17.56
N ALA A 14 15.24 6.29 -18.70
CA ALA A 14 16.17 7.39 -18.81
C ALA A 14 15.79 8.57 -17.92
N SER A 15 14.50 8.95 -17.91
CA SER A 15 13.99 10.03 -17.07
C SER A 15 14.09 9.70 -15.57
N LEU A 16 13.83 8.45 -15.17
CA LEU A 16 13.96 8.03 -13.77
C LEU A 16 15.42 8.10 -13.31
N ARG A 17 16.38 7.67 -14.15
CA ARG A 17 17.81 7.80 -13.83
C ARG A 17 18.23 9.27 -13.70
N GLN A 18 17.67 10.15 -14.52
CA GLN A 18 17.95 11.58 -14.46
C GLN A 18 17.38 12.22 -13.19
N LEU A 19 16.18 11.82 -12.76
CA LEU A 19 15.60 12.26 -11.49
C LEU A 19 16.41 11.74 -10.29
N GLY A 20 16.96 10.54 -10.38
CA GLY A 20 17.79 9.94 -9.35
C GLY A 20 16.98 9.37 -8.17
N ALA A 21 17.68 9.16 -7.05
CA ALA A 21 17.12 8.57 -5.82
C ALA A 21 16.36 9.61 -4.99
N VAL A 22 15.25 10.09 -5.54
CA VAL A 22 14.41 11.12 -4.91
C VAL A 22 12.93 10.70 -4.96
N ILE A 23 12.16 11.22 -4.00
CA ILE A 23 10.70 11.08 -3.99
C ILE A 23 10.12 12.31 -4.70
N ASN A 24 9.66 12.13 -5.92
CA ASN A 24 9.07 13.20 -6.73
C ASN A 24 7.78 12.73 -7.40
N PRO A 25 6.65 12.72 -6.64
CA PRO A 25 5.39 12.24 -7.17
C PRO A 25 4.90 12.98 -8.41
N PRO A 26 4.93 14.33 -8.49
CA PRO A 26 4.44 15.02 -9.69
C PRO A 26 5.20 14.67 -10.96
N ALA A 27 6.55 14.70 -10.93
CA ALA A 27 7.37 14.39 -12.09
C ALA A 27 7.21 12.93 -12.51
N THR A 28 7.14 12.00 -11.56
CA THR A 28 6.96 10.57 -11.85
C THR A 28 5.56 10.29 -12.40
N ALA A 29 4.53 10.94 -11.85
CA ALA A 29 3.15 10.82 -12.34
C ALA A 29 3.03 11.26 -13.81
N GLN A 30 3.73 12.33 -14.22
CA GLN A 30 3.74 12.77 -15.61
C GLN A 30 4.27 11.69 -16.57
N LEU A 31 5.23 10.87 -16.12
CA LEU A 31 5.79 9.80 -16.95
C LEU A 31 4.81 8.63 -17.09
N TYR A 32 4.07 8.29 -16.06
CA TYR A 32 3.24 7.08 -16.02
C TYR A 32 1.76 7.31 -16.30
N ALA A 33 1.23 8.50 -16.06
CA ALA A 33 -0.18 8.80 -16.28
C ALA A 33 -0.65 8.51 -17.73
N PRO A 34 0.15 8.78 -18.79
CA PRO A 34 -0.24 8.44 -20.16
C PRO A 34 -0.38 6.94 -20.43
N LEU A 35 0.22 6.08 -19.59
CA LEU A 35 0.14 4.62 -19.73
C LEU A 35 -1.07 4.02 -19.01
N GLN A 36 -1.79 4.81 -18.22
CA GLN A 36 -2.87 4.34 -17.37
C GLN A 36 -4.25 4.58 -17.97
N ALA A 37 -5.18 3.67 -17.66
CA ALA A 37 -6.57 3.83 -18.03
C ALA A 37 -7.21 5.05 -17.33
N ARG A 38 -8.21 5.63 -17.99
CA ARG A 38 -9.01 6.74 -17.49
C ARG A 38 -10.48 6.33 -17.40
N GLU A 39 -11.21 6.96 -16.50
CA GLU A 39 -12.66 6.80 -16.45
C GLU A 39 -13.34 7.22 -17.78
N PRO A 40 -14.43 6.53 -18.16
CA PRO A 40 -15.12 5.44 -17.45
C PRO A 40 -14.42 4.09 -17.59
N TYR A 41 -14.38 3.32 -16.50
CA TYR A 41 -13.79 1.97 -16.48
C TYR A 41 -14.85 0.90 -16.80
N ALA A 42 -14.40 -0.24 -17.37
CA ALA A 42 -15.22 -1.45 -17.47
C ALA A 42 -15.46 -2.09 -16.09
N THR A 43 -14.58 -1.82 -15.13
CA THR A 43 -14.71 -2.24 -13.73
C THR A 43 -15.80 -1.43 -13.04
N ALA A 44 -16.68 -2.11 -12.30
CA ALA A 44 -17.67 -1.46 -11.45
C ALA A 44 -16.99 -0.82 -10.24
N VAL A 45 -17.21 0.48 -10.03
CA VAL A 45 -16.60 1.26 -8.96
C VAL A 45 -17.67 1.88 -8.08
N THR A 46 -17.55 1.67 -6.76
CA THR A 46 -18.38 2.32 -5.75
C THR A 46 -17.47 3.24 -4.94
N ARG A 47 -17.68 4.55 -5.05
CA ARG A 47 -16.83 5.59 -4.45
C ARG A 47 -17.29 6.00 -3.07
N ASN A 48 -16.35 6.43 -2.24
CA ASN A 48 -16.53 7.20 -1.01
C ASN A 48 -17.49 6.56 0.00
N GLN A 49 -17.34 5.26 0.22
CA GLN A 49 -18.08 4.56 1.26
C GLN A 49 -17.48 4.89 2.62
N ALA A 50 -18.28 5.50 3.50
CA ALA A 50 -17.82 5.87 4.85
C ALA A 50 -17.64 4.61 5.72
N PHE A 51 -16.49 4.51 6.38
CA PHE A 51 -16.25 3.49 7.40
C PHE A 51 -16.06 4.09 8.81
N GLY A 52 -16.22 5.41 8.94
CA GLY A 52 -16.16 6.14 10.20
C GLY A 52 -16.79 7.51 10.08
N GLY A 53 -16.73 8.30 11.16
CA GLY A 53 -17.35 9.62 11.25
C GLY A 53 -16.52 10.78 10.67
N HIS A 54 -15.25 10.55 10.35
CA HIS A 54 -14.38 11.58 9.78
C HIS A 54 -14.41 11.53 8.26
N PRO A 55 -14.35 12.66 7.52
CA PRO A 55 -14.39 12.68 6.06
C PRO A 55 -13.30 11.82 5.39
N LEU A 56 -12.12 11.70 6.00
CA LEU A 56 -11.05 10.83 5.52
C LEU A 56 -11.26 9.34 5.87
N GLN A 57 -12.24 8.99 6.67
CA GLN A 57 -12.60 7.60 6.94
C GLN A 57 -13.56 7.10 5.86
N CYS A 58 -13.08 7.05 4.62
CA CYS A 58 -13.84 6.60 3.47
C CYS A 58 -12.97 5.72 2.56
N LEU A 59 -13.64 4.89 1.76
CA LEU A 59 -13.01 3.94 0.87
C LEU A 59 -13.74 3.85 -0.47
N ASP A 60 -13.03 3.34 -1.48
CA ASP A 60 -13.58 2.99 -2.79
C ASP A 60 -13.53 1.48 -2.97
N VAL A 61 -14.53 0.93 -3.66
CA VAL A 61 -14.64 -0.50 -3.96
C VAL A 61 -14.60 -0.69 -5.48
N PHE A 62 -13.71 -1.57 -5.94
CA PHE A 62 -13.52 -1.94 -7.34
C PHE A 62 -13.82 -3.41 -7.54
N ALA A 63 -14.88 -3.72 -8.25
CA ALA A 63 -15.26 -5.09 -8.57
C ALA A 63 -15.30 -5.26 -10.09
N PRO A 64 -14.78 -6.37 -10.67
CA PRO A 64 -14.89 -6.62 -12.11
C PRO A 64 -16.34 -6.60 -12.55
N SER A 65 -16.57 -6.10 -13.77
CA SER A 65 -17.91 -6.06 -14.41
C SER A 65 -18.44 -7.42 -14.83
N GLN A 66 -17.66 -8.49 -14.68
CA GLN A 66 -18.05 -9.85 -15.01
C GLN A 66 -19.10 -10.40 -14.03
N PRO A 67 -19.96 -11.33 -14.50
CA PRO A 67 -21.00 -11.91 -13.64
C PRO A 67 -20.42 -12.38 -12.30
N PRO A 68 -21.16 -12.25 -11.20
CA PRO A 68 -20.71 -12.73 -9.92
C PRO A 68 -20.28 -14.18 -10.02
N SER A 69 -19.06 -14.50 -9.63
CA SER A 69 -18.66 -15.87 -9.37
C SER A 69 -19.47 -16.39 -8.18
N ASN A 70 -19.89 -17.66 -8.23
CA ASN A 70 -20.48 -18.30 -7.05
C ASN A 70 -19.49 -18.43 -5.88
N THR A 71 -18.20 -18.19 -6.14
CA THR A 71 -17.16 -18.17 -5.13
C THR A 71 -16.79 -16.71 -4.80
N PRO A 72 -16.91 -16.28 -3.55
CA PRO A 72 -16.47 -14.95 -3.12
C PRO A 72 -14.99 -14.73 -3.45
N ARG A 73 -14.64 -13.51 -3.82
CA ARG A 73 -13.29 -13.16 -4.26
C ARG A 73 -12.41 -12.76 -3.09
N PRO A 74 -11.12 -13.09 -3.11
CA PRO A 74 -10.17 -12.48 -2.19
C PRO A 74 -10.16 -10.97 -2.34
N ILE A 75 -9.77 -10.28 -1.27
CA ILE A 75 -9.78 -8.82 -1.19
C ILE A 75 -8.35 -8.31 -1.15
N LEU A 76 -8.04 -7.32 -1.97
CA LEU A 76 -6.85 -6.49 -1.83
C LEU A 76 -7.25 -5.14 -1.23
N LEU A 77 -6.78 -4.86 -0.02
CA LEU A 77 -6.96 -3.57 0.64
C LEU A 77 -5.69 -2.76 0.48
N PHE A 78 -5.77 -1.63 -0.24
CA PHE A 78 -4.63 -0.76 -0.48
C PHE A 78 -4.64 0.46 0.44
N VAL A 79 -3.46 0.78 0.99
CA VAL A 79 -3.19 1.93 1.87
C VAL A 79 -2.12 2.79 1.21
N HIS A 80 -2.51 4.01 0.82
CA HIS A 80 -1.63 4.93 0.09
C HIS A 80 -0.52 5.53 0.96
N GLY A 81 0.54 6.03 0.30
CA GLY A 81 1.60 6.80 0.92
C GLY A 81 1.28 8.29 1.05
N GLY A 82 2.28 9.09 1.39
CA GLY A 82 2.18 10.54 1.54
C GLY A 82 2.89 11.08 2.77
N GLY A 83 3.88 10.35 3.30
CA GLY A 83 4.73 10.79 4.41
C GLY A 83 3.96 11.02 5.71
N PHE A 84 2.85 10.31 5.94
CA PHE A 84 1.98 10.41 7.13
C PHE A 84 1.13 11.68 7.23
N ILE A 85 1.42 12.71 6.44
CA ILE A 85 0.82 14.06 6.58
C ILE A 85 0.03 14.49 5.35
N ARG A 86 0.05 13.70 4.27
CA ARG A 86 -0.63 13.99 3.00
C ARG A 86 -1.01 12.71 2.28
N GLY A 87 -1.57 12.87 1.09
CA GLY A 87 -1.97 11.78 0.22
C GLY A 87 -3.48 11.59 0.21
N ASP A 88 -3.94 10.87 -0.80
CA ASP A 88 -5.34 10.50 -1.00
C ASP A 88 -5.41 9.19 -1.77
N LYS A 89 -6.44 8.39 -1.51
CA LYS A 89 -6.72 7.18 -2.27
C LYS A 89 -6.93 7.48 -3.77
N ARG A 90 -7.37 8.69 -4.07
CA ARG A 90 -7.63 9.16 -5.43
C ARG A 90 -7.43 10.67 -5.53
N SER A 91 -6.70 11.10 -6.53
CA SER A 91 -6.63 12.50 -6.92
C SER A 91 -7.52 12.76 -8.14
N THR A 92 -8.25 13.86 -8.16
CA THR A 92 -9.02 14.30 -9.32
C THR A 92 -8.08 14.47 -10.53
N ASP A 93 -8.55 14.04 -11.71
CA ASP A 93 -7.80 14.09 -12.97
C ASP A 93 -6.50 13.27 -13.00
N SER A 94 -6.29 12.41 -12.03
CA SER A 94 -5.14 11.48 -11.95
C SER A 94 -5.63 10.02 -11.99
N PRO A 95 -4.89 9.10 -12.66
CA PRO A 95 -5.18 7.67 -12.61
C PRO A 95 -4.73 7.01 -11.30
N PHE A 96 -4.04 7.73 -10.42
CA PHE A 96 -3.45 7.18 -9.20
C PHE A 96 -4.31 7.51 -7.97
N TYR A 97 -4.64 6.50 -7.16
CA TYR A 97 -4.17 5.09 -7.24
C TYR A 97 -5.25 4.13 -7.75
N ASP A 98 -6.15 4.58 -8.61
CA ASP A 98 -7.09 3.68 -9.29
C ASP A 98 -6.36 2.57 -10.07
N ASN A 99 -5.14 2.81 -10.56
CA ASN A 99 -4.34 1.83 -11.28
C ASN A 99 -4.14 0.53 -10.51
N ILE A 100 -3.91 0.58 -9.21
CA ILE A 100 -3.73 -0.60 -8.37
C ILE A 100 -5.05 -1.36 -8.24
N MET A 101 -6.14 -0.64 -8.09
CA MET A 101 -7.47 -1.21 -7.98
C MET A 101 -7.93 -1.87 -9.27
N LEU A 102 -7.64 -1.26 -10.42
CA LEU A 102 -7.94 -1.83 -11.74
C LEU A 102 -7.13 -3.10 -11.98
N TRP A 103 -5.85 -3.13 -11.57
CA TRP A 103 -5.05 -4.33 -11.59
C TRP A 103 -5.66 -5.43 -10.71
N ALA A 104 -6.04 -5.10 -9.48
CA ALA A 104 -6.66 -6.06 -8.55
C ALA A 104 -7.95 -6.65 -9.14
N ALA A 105 -8.84 -5.81 -9.63
CA ALA A 105 -10.08 -6.24 -10.27
C ALA A 105 -9.83 -7.10 -11.51
N GLY A 106 -8.87 -6.75 -12.35
CA GLY A 106 -8.45 -7.53 -13.51
C GLY A 106 -7.80 -8.87 -13.15
N SER A 107 -7.26 -8.98 -11.95
CA SER A 107 -6.65 -10.20 -11.39
C SER A 107 -7.64 -11.07 -10.60
N GLY A 108 -8.93 -10.75 -10.64
CA GLY A 108 -9.98 -11.51 -9.96
C GLY A 108 -10.15 -11.19 -8.48
N LEU A 109 -9.60 -10.06 -8.00
CA LEU A 109 -9.72 -9.61 -6.62
C LEU A 109 -10.81 -8.53 -6.50
N LEU A 110 -11.43 -8.42 -5.33
CA LEU A 110 -12.16 -7.23 -4.95
C LEU A 110 -11.13 -6.21 -4.45
N GLY A 111 -10.99 -5.08 -5.15
CA GLY A 111 -10.08 -4.00 -4.75
C GLY A 111 -10.76 -3.02 -3.81
N ILE A 112 -10.12 -2.72 -2.68
CA ILE A 112 -10.58 -1.70 -1.73
C ILE A 112 -9.43 -0.73 -1.47
N ASN A 113 -9.68 0.55 -1.72
CA ASN A 113 -8.71 1.62 -1.56
C ASN A 113 -9.21 2.59 -0.49
N ILE A 114 -8.42 2.77 0.58
CA ILE A 114 -8.86 3.56 1.73
C ILE A 114 -8.13 4.90 1.82
N ASN A 115 -8.84 5.91 2.31
CA ASN A 115 -8.26 7.05 2.98
C ASN A 115 -8.11 6.76 4.47
N TYR A 116 -7.32 7.55 5.14
CA TYR A 116 -7.10 7.50 6.58
C TYR A 116 -6.76 8.90 7.10
N ARG A 117 -6.99 9.14 8.38
CA ARG A 117 -6.71 10.45 9.01
C ARG A 117 -5.20 10.69 9.03
N LEU A 118 -4.82 11.95 8.84
CA LEU A 118 -3.44 12.37 8.61
C LEU A 118 -2.90 13.17 9.80
N ALA A 119 -1.60 13.03 10.05
CA ALA A 119 -0.87 13.90 10.97
C ALA A 119 -0.67 15.29 10.32
N PRO A 120 -0.42 16.35 11.11
CA PRO A 120 -0.23 16.35 12.56
C PRO A 120 -1.52 16.30 13.37
N GLU A 121 -2.70 16.53 12.76
CA GLU A 121 -3.97 16.60 13.46
C GLU A 121 -4.34 15.25 14.10
N TYR A 122 -4.02 14.17 13.40
CA TYR A 122 -4.28 12.80 13.87
C TYR A 122 -2.97 11.99 13.88
N PRO A 123 -2.18 12.11 14.97
CA PRO A 123 -0.92 11.37 15.12
C PRO A 123 -1.16 9.88 15.44
N TRP A 124 -0.07 9.14 15.62
CA TRP A 124 -0.10 7.73 16.03
C TRP A 124 -1.02 7.52 17.25
N PRO A 125 -1.93 6.55 17.26
CA PRO A 125 -2.11 5.45 16.29
C PRO A 125 -3.33 5.65 15.36
N ALA A 126 -3.68 6.86 14.97
CA ALA A 126 -4.91 7.16 14.24
C ALA A 126 -5.07 6.35 12.94
N ALA A 127 -4.01 6.21 12.13
CA ALA A 127 -4.08 5.45 10.89
C ALA A 127 -4.32 3.96 11.13
N GLN A 128 -3.79 3.38 12.20
CA GLN A 128 -4.02 1.98 12.58
C GLN A 128 -5.46 1.75 13.04
N GLN A 129 -6.03 2.72 13.75
CA GLN A 129 -7.45 2.71 14.12
C GLN A 129 -8.32 2.78 12.87
N ASP A 130 -7.92 3.54 11.86
CA ASP A 130 -8.64 3.65 10.59
C ASP A 130 -8.53 2.37 9.75
N ILE A 131 -7.38 1.71 9.72
CA ILE A 131 -7.22 0.39 9.09
C ILE A 131 -8.14 -0.63 9.78
N ALA A 132 -8.18 -0.64 11.11
CA ALA A 132 -9.08 -1.52 11.86
C ALA A 132 -10.55 -1.22 11.54
N ALA A 133 -10.94 0.06 11.47
CA ALA A 133 -12.30 0.46 11.13
C ALA A 133 -12.67 0.06 9.69
N ALA A 134 -11.76 0.20 8.73
CA ALA A 134 -11.95 -0.25 7.36
C ALA A 134 -12.12 -1.78 7.28
N LEU A 135 -11.34 -2.54 8.05
CA LEU A 135 -11.48 -4.00 8.13
C LEU A 135 -12.84 -4.41 8.74
N LEU A 136 -13.34 -3.69 9.75
CA LEU A 136 -14.69 -3.91 10.27
C LEU A 136 -15.77 -3.61 9.24
N TRP A 137 -15.60 -2.56 8.44
CA TRP A 137 -16.49 -2.28 7.32
C TRP A 137 -16.50 -3.42 6.31
N ILE A 138 -15.33 -3.96 5.98
CA ILE A 138 -15.17 -5.10 5.07
C ILE A 138 -15.91 -6.34 5.60
N GLN A 139 -15.78 -6.65 6.90
CA GLN A 139 -16.49 -7.79 7.50
C GLN A 139 -18.01 -7.70 7.30
N SER A 140 -18.56 -6.49 7.29
CA SER A 140 -20.01 -6.27 7.20
C SER A 140 -20.51 -6.06 5.76
N HIS A 141 -19.69 -5.62 4.82
CA HIS A 141 -20.13 -5.13 3.52
C HIS A 141 -19.53 -5.86 2.32
N ALA A 142 -18.34 -6.47 2.46
CA ALA A 142 -17.62 -7.01 1.31
C ALA A 142 -18.39 -8.11 0.58
N ALA A 143 -19.19 -8.92 1.28
CA ALA A 143 -20.00 -9.97 0.67
C ALA A 143 -21.00 -9.40 -0.34
N ALA A 144 -21.59 -8.23 -0.09
CA ALA A 144 -22.49 -7.55 -1.01
C ALA A 144 -21.80 -7.11 -2.32
N HIS A 145 -20.48 -6.98 -2.29
CA HIS A 145 -19.64 -6.68 -3.45
C HIS A 145 -18.95 -7.93 -4.03
N GLY A 146 -19.29 -9.13 -3.55
CA GLY A 146 -18.70 -10.39 -4.01
C GLY A 146 -17.32 -10.70 -3.41
N GLY A 147 -16.94 -10.05 -2.33
CA GLY A 147 -15.67 -10.28 -1.61
C GLY A 147 -15.82 -11.26 -0.46
N ASP A 148 -14.72 -11.95 -0.15
CA ASP A 148 -14.59 -12.83 1.02
C ASP A 148 -13.86 -12.09 2.15
N PRO A 149 -14.56 -11.68 3.22
CA PRO A 149 -13.95 -10.95 4.31
C PRO A 149 -12.95 -11.76 5.14
N GLN A 150 -12.84 -13.07 4.89
CA GLN A 150 -11.85 -13.94 5.54
C GLN A 150 -10.59 -14.16 4.68
N ARG A 151 -10.50 -13.55 3.50
CA ARG A 151 -9.36 -13.67 2.59
C ARG A 151 -8.90 -12.29 2.12
N ILE A 152 -8.23 -11.56 3.03
CA ILE A 152 -7.77 -10.19 2.80
C ILE A 152 -6.25 -10.17 2.71
N ILE A 153 -5.72 -9.55 1.65
CA ILE A 153 -4.32 -9.16 1.54
C ILE A 153 -4.25 -7.63 1.73
N LEU A 154 -3.48 -7.21 2.72
CA LEU A 154 -3.14 -5.81 2.88
C LEU A 154 -2.01 -5.44 1.91
N CYS A 155 -2.10 -4.30 1.27
CA CYS A 155 -1.06 -3.80 0.37
C CYS A 155 -0.83 -2.32 0.65
N GLY A 156 0.41 -1.93 0.90
CA GLY A 156 0.74 -0.54 1.17
C GLY A 156 2.03 -0.09 0.51
N HIS A 157 2.10 1.19 0.23
CA HIS A 157 3.27 1.85 -0.34
C HIS A 157 3.74 2.97 0.57
N SER A 158 5.06 3.07 0.82
CA SER A 158 5.67 4.16 1.59
C SER A 158 5.07 4.27 3.00
N ALA A 159 4.53 5.43 3.38
CA ALA A 159 3.81 5.60 4.65
C ALA A 159 2.65 4.61 4.81
N GLY A 160 1.98 4.22 3.72
CA GLY A 160 0.92 3.21 3.75
C GLY A 160 1.43 1.83 4.16
N ALA A 161 2.60 1.43 3.67
CA ALA A 161 3.27 0.20 4.11
C ALA A 161 3.68 0.29 5.59
N ALA A 162 4.17 1.45 6.02
CA ALA A 162 4.48 1.71 7.42
C ALA A 162 3.23 1.59 8.31
N HIS A 163 2.10 2.12 7.88
CA HIS A 163 0.84 2.02 8.62
C HIS A 163 0.35 0.59 8.76
N ILE A 164 0.44 -0.21 7.70
CA ILE A 164 0.12 -1.64 7.75
C ILE A 164 1.07 -2.36 8.72
N ALA A 165 2.38 -2.10 8.63
CA ALA A 165 3.36 -2.68 9.53
C ALA A 165 3.05 -2.37 11.00
N GLN A 166 2.68 -1.13 11.30
CA GLN A 166 2.26 -0.70 12.64
C GLN A 166 0.99 -1.44 13.11
N TYR A 167 0.01 -1.59 12.23
CA TYR A 167 -1.22 -2.32 12.53
C TYR A 167 -0.94 -3.78 12.90
N LEU A 168 -0.10 -4.46 12.12
CA LEU A 168 0.24 -5.86 12.33
C LEU A 168 1.17 -6.08 13.54
N ALA A 169 2.05 -5.13 13.82
CA ALA A 169 3.09 -5.25 14.84
C ALA A 169 2.60 -5.03 16.27
N HIS A 170 1.51 -4.27 16.43
CA HIS A 170 1.00 -3.89 17.75
C HIS A 170 -0.30 -4.64 18.06
N PRO A 171 -0.26 -5.70 18.92
CA PRO A 171 -1.44 -6.52 19.20
C PRO A 171 -2.64 -5.74 19.74
N THR A 172 -2.39 -4.64 20.44
CA THR A 172 -3.46 -3.77 20.99
C THR A 172 -4.20 -2.96 19.92
N LEU A 173 -3.62 -2.82 18.73
CA LEU A 173 -4.22 -2.08 17.60
C LEU A 173 -4.86 -3.02 16.59
N ARG A 174 -4.44 -4.29 16.57
CA ARG A 174 -4.92 -5.28 15.63
C ARG A 174 -6.21 -5.93 16.10
N LEU A 175 -7.16 -6.11 15.17
CA LEU A 175 -8.37 -6.88 15.43
C LEU A 175 -8.04 -8.38 15.55
N GLY A 176 -8.73 -9.09 16.47
CA GLY A 176 -8.47 -10.51 16.74
C GLY A 176 -8.86 -11.45 15.60
N ASN A 177 -9.85 -11.08 14.80
CA ASN A 177 -10.32 -11.85 13.64
C ASN A 177 -10.54 -10.89 12.47
N ASP A 178 -9.44 -10.42 11.91
CA ASP A 178 -9.45 -9.37 10.87
C ASP A 178 -9.58 -9.92 9.44
N GLY A 179 -9.46 -11.21 9.24
CA GLY A 179 -9.50 -11.85 7.92
C GLY A 179 -8.21 -11.68 7.10
N VAL A 180 -7.17 -11.07 7.67
CA VAL A 180 -5.89 -10.81 6.99
C VAL A 180 -5.10 -12.11 6.83
N ARG A 181 -4.72 -12.43 5.59
CA ARG A 181 -3.96 -13.61 5.20
C ARG A 181 -2.52 -13.32 4.81
N GLY A 182 -2.21 -12.07 4.50
CA GLY A 182 -0.88 -11.65 4.11
C GLY A 182 -0.80 -10.13 3.96
N ALA A 183 0.42 -9.62 3.86
CA ALA A 183 0.66 -8.20 3.62
C ALA A 183 1.78 -7.98 2.62
N ILE A 184 1.54 -7.06 1.69
CA ILE A 184 2.49 -6.60 0.67
C ILE A 184 2.95 -5.21 1.08
N LEU A 185 4.24 -5.09 1.37
CA LEU A 185 4.87 -3.90 1.91
C LEU A 185 5.89 -3.36 0.91
N VAL A 186 5.54 -2.27 0.25
CA VAL A 186 6.36 -1.67 -0.81
C VAL A 186 6.99 -0.38 -0.30
N SER A 187 8.31 -0.35 -0.22
CA SER A 187 9.12 0.80 0.22
C SER A 187 8.63 1.43 1.53
N GLY A 188 8.39 0.61 2.54
CA GLY A 188 7.87 1.05 3.83
C GLY A 188 8.95 1.42 4.84
N ILE A 189 8.48 1.85 6.00
CA ILE A 189 9.29 2.17 7.19
C ILE A 189 8.82 1.23 8.31
N TYR A 190 9.75 0.50 8.89
CA TYR A 190 9.45 -0.55 9.87
C TYR A 190 10.09 -0.29 11.23
N ASP A 191 11.28 0.31 11.24
CA ASP A 191 11.93 0.76 12.45
C ASP A 191 11.97 2.29 12.52
N THR A 192 11.18 2.84 13.42
CA THR A 192 11.06 4.29 13.61
C THR A 192 12.32 4.93 14.20
N VAL A 193 13.19 4.15 14.83
CA VAL A 193 14.44 4.65 15.45
C VAL A 193 15.48 4.90 14.37
N THR A 194 15.71 3.92 13.49
CA THR A 194 16.79 3.96 12.49
C THR A 194 16.40 4.70 11.22
N PHE A 195 15.12 4.95 10.97
CA PHE A 195 14.68 5.71 9.79
C PHE A 195 15.19 7.15 9.79
N GLY A 196 15.58 7.66 10.92
CA GLY A 196 16.10 9.01 11.08
C GLY A 196 15.02 10.03 11.43
N ASP A 197 15.47 11.24 11.71
CA ASP A 197 14.60 12.33 12.11
C ASP A 197 14.18 13.19 10.93
N ASN A 198 12.88 13.42 10.78
CA ASN A 198 12.33 14.36 9.83
C ASN A 198 10.97 14.89 10.31
N PRO A 199 10.49 16.04 9.78
CA PRO A 199 9.24 16.66 10.24
C PRO A 199 8.01 15.77 10.11
N ALA A 200 7.88 14.99 9.05
CA ALA A 200 6.74 14.12 8.83
C ALA A 200 6.72 12.96 9.84
N ARG A 201 7.87 12.36 10.14
CA ARG A 201 8.00 11.34 11.19
C ARG A 201 7.62 11.92 12.56
N ARG A 202 8.11 13.09 12.89
CA ARG A 202 7.75 13.75 14.17
C ARG A 202 6.27 14.07 14.26
N ALA A 203 5.68 14.52 13.18
CA ALA A 203 4.25 14.82 13.14
C ALA A 203 3.38 13.61 13.48
N TYR A 204 3.78 12.41 13.04
CA TYR A 204 3.02 11.19 13.27
C TYR A 204 3.46 10.42 14.54
N PHE A 205 4.75 10.18 14.70
CA PHE A 205 5.29 9.34 15.80
C PHE A 205 5.70 10.13 17.04
N GLY A 206 5.74 11.46 16.97
CA GLY A 206 6.22 12.30 18.04
C GLY A 206 7.74 12.50 18.00
N SER A 207 8.28 13.19 19.01
CA SER A 207 9.71 13.52 19.14
C SER A 207 10.37 12.92 20.37
N ASP A 208 9.63 12.33 21.29
CA ASP A 208 10.17 11.65 22.46
C ASP A 208 10.84 10.32 22.03
N PRO A 209 12.17 10.16 22.28
CA PRO A 209 12.89 8.94 21.89
C PRO A 209 12.30 7.65 22.46
N ALA A 210 11.79 7.65 23.69
CA ALA A 210 11.19 6.49 24.30
C ALA A 210 9.88 6.08 23.60
N GLN A 211 9.06 7.06 23.23
CA GLN A 211 7.82 6.80 22.46
C GLN A 211 8.14 6.33 21.05
N ILE A 212 9.12 6.94 20.38
CA ILE A 212 9.55 6.51 19.03
C ILE A 212 10.01 5.05 19.07
N ALA A 213 10.83 4.66 20.04
CA ALA A 213 11.29 3.28 20.21
C ALA A 213 10.12 2.31 20.48
N ALA A 214 9.18 2.70 21.35
CA ALA A 214 8.00 1.88 21.67
C ALA A 214 7.04 1.72 20.47
N ARG A 215 7.04 2.66 19.55
CA ARG A 215 6.21 2.67 18.33
C ARG A 215 6.90 2.03 17.13
N SER A 216 8.13 1.52 17.27
CA SER A 216 8.77 0.77 16.18
C SER A 216 7.99 -0.51 15.87
N ALA A 217 7.78 -0.79 14.59
CA ALA A 217 7.04 -1.96 14.13
C ALA A 217 7.94 -3.17 13.90
N GLN A 218 9.23 -3.01 13.74
CA GLN A 218 10.15 -4.04 13.26
C GLN A 218 9.98 -5.37 13.99
N SER A 219 10.15 -5.37 15.30
CA SER A 219 10.10 -6.60 16.11
C SER A 219 8.73 -7.26 16.10
N GLY A 220 7.66 -6.47 16.29
CA GLY A 220 6.29 -6.99 16.30
C GLY A 220 5.85 -7.50 14.92
N LEU A 221 6.29 -6.85 13.85
CA LEU A 221 6.01 -7.28 12.48
C LEU A 221 6.63 -8.65 12.17
N MET A 222 7.87 -8.88 12.60
CA MET A 222 8.53 -10.16 12.42
C MET A 222 7.88 -11.29 13.22
N GLN A 223 7.15 -10.95 14.28
CA GLN A 223 6.49 -11.91 15.19
C GLN A 223 4.98 -12.00 14.96
N CYS A 224 4.41 -11.23 14.05
CA CYS A 224 2.95 -11.13 13.90
C CYS A 224 2.29 -12.39 13.30
N GLY A 225 3.07 -13.31 12.76
CA GLY A 225 2.57 -14.56 12.17
C GLY A 225 1.86 -14.40 10.82
N VAL A 226 1.86 -13.19 10.25
CA VAL A 226 1.28 -12.91 8.92
C VAL A 226 2.38 -13.03 7.86
N PRO A 227 2.16 -13.78 6.77
CA PRO A 227 3.08 -13.79 5.64
C PRO A 227 3.31 -12.39 5.08
N LEU A 228 4.56 -12.05 4.77
CA LEU A 228 4.96 -10.74 4.27
C LEU A 228 5.64 -10.87 2.92
N LEU A 229 5.23 -10.03 1.97
CA LEU A 229 5.98 -9.73 0.75
C LEU A 229 6.55 -8.33 0.90
N THR A 230 7.87 -8.22 0.87
CA THR A 230 8.57 -6.92 1.00
C THR A 230 9.31 -6.60 -0.30
N ALA A 231 9.07 -5.43 -0.83
CA ALA A 231 9.75 -4.93 -2.02
C ALA A 231 10.17 -3.47 -1.82
N CYS A 232 11.19 -3.05 -2.57
CA CYS A 232 11.61 -1.65 -2.66
C CYS A 232 12.24 -1.38 -4.04
N ALA A 233 12.38 -0.11 -4.38
CA ALA A 233 12.93 0.33 -5.65
C ALA A 233 14.46 0.46 -5.60
N GLU A 234 15.14 0.20 -6.72
CA GLU A 234 16.59 0.40 -6.81
C GLU A 234 16.99 1.85 -6.59
N LEU A 235 16.20 2.81 -7.09
CA LEU A 235 16.39 4.25 -6.94
C LEU A 235 15.59 4.84 -5.77
N ASP A 236 15.17 4.01 -4.81
CA ASP A 236 14.68 4.53 -3.54
C ASP A 236 15.76 5.36 -2.83
N PRO A 237 15.39 6.40 -2.08
CA PRO A 237 16.29 6.94 -1.07
C PRO A 237 16.86 5.81 -0.21
N PRO A 238 18.16 5.83 0.11
CA PRO A 238 18.86 4.68 0.72
C PRO A 238 18.20 4.15 2.01
N GLU A 239 17.59 5.03 2.78
CA GLU A 239 16.91 4.68 4.02
C GLU A 239 15.77 3.67 3.83
N PHE A 240 15.03 3.70 2.74
CA PHE A 240 13.95 2.72 2.48
C PHE A 240 14.51 1.32 2.21
N ARG A 241 15.62 1.21 1.48
CA ARG A 241 16.30 -0.09 1.27
C ARG A 241 16.87 -0.63 2.58
N GLN A 242 17.39 0.25 3.43
CA GLN A 242 17.86 -0.12 4.77
C GLN A 242 16.71 -0.66 5.62
N GLN A 243 15.53 -0.04 5.56
CA GLN A 243 14.35 -0.50 6.28
C GLN A 243 13.91 -1.91 5.83
N ALA A 244 13.89 -2.19 4.53
CA ALA A 244 13.60 -3.54 4.03
C ALA A 244 14.61 -4.58 4.54
N ALA A 245 15.90 -4.24 4.55
CA ALA A 245 16.96 -5.13 5.03
C ALA A 245 16.86 -5.42 6.54
N LEU A 246 16.38 -4.45 7.34
CA LEU A 246 16.22 -4.61 8.79
C LEU A 246 15.18 -5.64 9.21
N LEU A 247 14.28 -6.03 8.31
CA LEU A 247 13.31 -7.09 8.61
C LEU A 247 13.96 -8.49 8.69
N GLY A 248 15.22 -8.63 8.23
CA GLY A 248 15.94 -9.90 8.30
C GLY A 248 15.34 -11.03 7.44
N ALA A 249 14.34 -10.70 6.63
CA ALA A 249 13.65 -11.58 5.70
C ALA A 249 14.08 -11.29 4.26
N PRO A 250 13.92 -12.22 3.31
CA PRO A 250 14.11 -11.93 1.90
C PRO A 250 13.23 -10.76 1.44
N TYR A 251 13.80 -9.88 0.63
CA TYR A 251 13.04 -8.81 -0.01
C TYR A 251 13.45 -8.66 -1.47
N TYR A 252 12.59 -8.01 -2.25
CA TYR A 252 12.79 -7.81 -3.68
C TYR A 252 13.20 -6.38 -3.98
N LEU A 253 14.14 -6.24 -4.90
CA LEU A 253 14.61 -4.94 -5.39
C LEU A 253 14.18 -4.78 -6.86
N LEU A 254 13.33 -3.80 -7.14
CA LEU A 254 12.82 -3.54 -8.48
C LEU A 254 13.83 -2.70 -9.26
N ALA A 255 14.50 -3.32 -10.24
CA ALA A 255 15.57 -2.69 -10.99
C ALA A 255 15.09 -1.46 -11.78
N GLY A 256 15.81 -0.36 -11.67
CA GLY A 256 15.54 0.89 -12.40
C GLY A 256 14.33 1.69 -11.91
N HIS A 257 13.52 1.18 -10.99
CA HIS A 257 12.42 1.93 -10.41
C HIS A 257 12.90 2.93 -9.35
N SER A 258 12.16 4.03 -9.25
CA SER A 258 12.23 4.99 -8.15
C SER A 258 11.07 4.75 -7.17
N HIS A 259 11.08 5.48 -6.04
CA HIS A 259 10.09 5.35 -4.98
C HIS A 259 8.63 5.42 -5.48
N MET A 260 8.33 6.29 -6.43
CA MET A 260 6.98 6.43 -6.95
C MET A 260 6.71 5.57 -8.18
N SER A 261 7.73 5.33 -9.02
CA SER A 261 7.52 4.60 -10.27
C SER A 261 7.14 3.14 -10.04
N GLU A 262 7.64 2.51 -8.98
CA GLU A 262 7.32 1.13 -8.66
C GLU A 262 5.81 0.91 -8.46
N ILE A 263 5.12 1.88 -7.85
CA ILE A 263 3.67 1.77 -7.62
C ILE A 263 2.87 2.37 -8.79
N PHE A 264 3.39 3.39 -9.46
CA PHE A 264 2.73 3.98 -10.62
C PHE A 264 2.79 3.10 -11.87
N ALA A 265 3.73 2.15 -11.93
CA ALA A 265 3.83 1.17 -13.02
C ALA A 265 2.81 0.03 -12.93
N VAL A 266 2.17 -0.18 -11.79
CA VAL A 266 1.15 -1.23 -11.65
C VAL A 266 0.01 -0.97 -12.63
N ASN A 267 -0.45 -2.02 -13.29
CA ASN A 267 -1.43 -2.00 -14.38
C ASN A 267 -0.91 -1.38 -15.69
N THR A 268 0.37 -1.53 -15.96
CA THR A 268 1.03 -1.22 -17.24
C THR A 268 1.66 -2.48 -17.84
N GLY A 269 2.40 -2.32 -18.93
CA GLY A 269 3.20 -3.41 -19.51
C GLY A 269 4.41 -3.84 -18.67
N ASP A 270 4.78 -3.08 -17.65
CA ASP A 270 5.77 -3.47 -16.66
C ASP A 270 5.09 -4.24 -15.53
N THR A 271 5.24 -5.56 -15.56
CA THR A 271 4.52 -6.46 -14.64
C THR A 271 5.40 -6.97 -13.48
N ALA A 272 6.61 -6.46 -13.33
CA ALA A 272 7.56 -7.01 -12.35
C ALA A 272 6.98 -7.05 -10.92
N LEU A 273 6.44 -5.93 -10.43
CA LEU A 273 5.80 -5.90 -9.11
C LEU A 273 4.46 -6.63 -9.11
N SER A 274 3.62 -6.41 -10.10
CA SER A 274 2.27 -6.99 -10.12
C SER A 274 2.27 -8.51 -10.27
N ASP A 275 3.20 -9.11 -11.01
CA ASP A 275 3.36 -10.57 -11.08
C ASP A 275 3.77 -11.14 -9.73
N LEU A 276 4.67 -10.46 -9.04
CA LEU A 276 5.09 -10.84 -7.68
C LEU A 276 3.93 -10.76 -6.69
N MET A 277 3.14 -9.69 -6.76
CA MET A 277 1.94 -9.51 -5.94
C MET A 277 0.90 -10.61 -6.23
N GLN A 278 0.67 -10.93 -7.48
CA GLN A 278 -0.29 -11.97 -7.89
C GLN A 278 0.13 -13.35 -7.39
N ALA A 279 1.40 -13.70 -7.51
CA ALA A 279 1.93 -14.96 -6.98
C ALA A 279 1.76 -15.05 -5.46
N PHE A 280 2.06 -13.98 -4.75
CA PHE A 280 1.89 -13.90 -3.30
C PHE A 280 0.42 -14.06 -2.87
N VAL A 281 -0.49 -13.36 -3.55
CA VAL A 281 -1.93 -13.51 -3.31
C VAL A 281 -2.38 -14.94 -3.51
N ALA A 282 -2.02 -15.56 -4.64
CA ALA A 282 -2.42 -16.94 -4.97
C ALA A 282 -1.92 -17.97 -3.95
N GLU A 283 -0.77 -17.70 -3.31
CA GLU A 283 -0.20 -18.61 -2.29
C GLU A 283 -0.95 -18.54 -0.95
N HIS A 284 -1.54 -17.38 -0.62
CA HIS A 284 -2.03 -17.12 0.75
C HIS A 284 -3.55 -16.95 0.88
N VAL A 285 -4.31 -17.02 -0.23
CA VAL A 285 -5.78 -16.87 -0.21
C VAL A 285 -6.53 -18.05 -0.82
#